data_fca419f5418ea096fc9bbf2833b66555
#
_entry.id   fca419f5418ea096fc9bbf2833b66555
#
_cell.length_a   1.000
_cell.length_b   1.000
_cell.length_c   1.000
_cell.angle_alpha   90.00
_cell.angle_beta   90.00
_cell.angle_gamma   90.00
#
_symmetry.space_group_name_H-M   'P 1'
#
loop_
_entity.id
_entity.type
_entity.pdbx_description
1 polymer ?
#
loop_
_entity_poly.entity_id
_entity_poly.type
_entity_poly.pdbx_seq_one_letter_code
_entity_poly.pdbx_strand_id
1 'polypeptide(L)'
;METLPIVDPTPAIRTEAEEGVASLLALTRESQDQTRELLNWLRLELAVDPPGQRLVAFADLTGDAFVAEVRKRRPKGSPRLTPKTITELTATHRHYTETERGRAVQVHALERRLSDLVNQVYRLTDEEIALLWRTAPPRMPIGYRESA
;
A
#
# COMPACT_ATOMS: atom_id res chain seq x y z
N MET A 1 -19.81 10.25 -31.49
CA MET A 1 -19.24 9.76 -30.22
C MET A 1 -19.92 8.42 -29.92
N GLU A 2 -19.23 7.31 -30.11
CA GLU A 2 -19.72 6.01 -29.65
C GLU A 2 -19.62 6.00 -28.12
N THR A 3 -20.76 5.95 -27.46
CA THR A 3 -20.84 5.72 -26.03
C THR A 3 -20.50 4.25 -25.77
N LEU A 4 -19.45 3.98 -25.00
CA LEU A 4 -19.17 2.63 -24.51
C LEU A 4 -20.43 2.07 -23.83
N PRO A 5 -20.87 0.85 -24.18
CA PRO A 5 -22.05 0.26 -23.57
C PRO A 5 -21.78 0.04 -22.08
N ILE A 6 -22.57 0.69 -21.23
CA ILE A 6 -22.57 0.42 -19.80
C ILE A 6 -23.35 -0.88 -19.62
N VAL A 7 -22.65 -1.93 -19.21
CA VAL A 7 -23.27 -3.23 -18.89
C VAL A 7 -23.67 -3.22 -17.42
N ASP A 8 -24.96 -3.47 -17.14
CA ASP A 8 -25.44 -3.60 -15.77
C ASP A 8 -24.99 -4.96 -15.20
N PRO A 9 -24.25 -4.95 -14.05
CA PRO A 9 -23.84 -6.18 -13.41
C PRO A 9 -25.04 -6.89 -12.78
N THR A 10 -24.95 -8.22 -12.66
CA THR A 10 -25.96 -8.98 -11.89
C THR A 10 -25.94 -8.53 -10.42
N PRO A 11 -27.05 -8.69 -9.67
CA PRO A 11 -27.08 -8.32 -8.26
C PRO A 11 -25.97 -8.98 -7.43
N ALA A 12 -25.63 -10.24 -7.72
CA ALA A 12 -24.55 -10.96 -7.03
C ALA A 12 -23.16 -10.32 -7.30
N ILE A 13 -22.85 -9.99 -8.55
CA ILE A 13 -21.58 -9.32 -8.91
C ILE A 13 -21.52 -7.93 -8.27
N ARG A 14 -22.62 -7.20 -8.26
CA ARG A 14 -22.71 -5.88 -7.62
C ARG A 14 -22.40 -5.96 -6.13
N THR A 15 -23.05 -6.88 -5.40
CA THR A 15 -22.83 -7.07 -3.96
C THR A 15 -21.36 -7.43 -3.69
N GLU A 16 -20.78 -8.37 -4.43
CA GLU A 16 -19.39 -8.78 -4.26
C GLU A 16 -18.41 -7.62 -4.54
N ALA A 17 -18.68 -6.81 -5.56
CA ALA A 17 -17.87 -5.63 -5.87
C ALA A 17 -17.95 -4.56 -4.76
N GLU A 18 -19.16 -4.30 -4.23
CA GLU A 18 -19.36 -3.36 -3.12
C GLU A 18 -18.63 -3.81 -1.86
N GLU A 19 -18.69 -5.08 -1.50
CA GLU A 19 -17.94 -5.67 -0.37
C GLU A 19 -16.43 -5.58 -0.59
N GLY A 20 -15.95 -5.86 -1.80
CA GLY A 20 -14.54 -5.74 -2.16
C GLY A 20 -14.02 -4.31 -2.04
N VAL A 21 -14.77 -3.33 -2.52
CA VAL A 21 -14.43 -1.91 -2.41
C VAL A 21 -14.46 -1.46 -0.95
N ALA A 22 -15.46 -1.86 -0.17
CA ALA A 22 -15.53 -1.54 1.26
C ALA A 22 -14.31 -2.09 2.02
N SER A 23 -13.88 -3.31 1.69
CA SER A 23 -12.68 -3.93 2.27
C SER A 23 -11.40 -3.18 1.89
N LEU A 24 -11.25 -2.76 0.62
CA LEU A 24 -10.12 -1.94 0.18
C LEU A 24 -10.05 -0.60 0.92
N LEU A 25 -11.19 0.06 1.09
CA LEU A 25 -11.26 1.32 1.83
C LEU A 25 -10.89 1.13 3.31
N ALA A 26 -11.31 0.05 3.94
CA ALA A 26 -10.94 -0.28 5.32
C ALA A 26 -9.43 -0.50 5.45
N LEU A 27 -8.82 -1.34 4.58
CA LEU A 27 -7.38 -1.59 4.57
C LEU A 27 -6.55 -0.31 4.32
N THR A 28 -7.04 0.57 3.44
CA THR A 28 -6.39 1.86 3.18
C THR A 28 -6.40 2.76 4.41
N ARG A 29 -7.53 2.84 5.12
CA ARG A 29 -7.63 3.61 6.37
C ARG A 29 -6.70 3.06 7.44
N GLU A 30 -6.68 1.75 7.64
CA GLU A 30 -5.78 1.09 8.58
C GLU A 30 -4.30 1.40 8.28
N SER A 31 -3.89 1.38 7.00
CA SER A 31 -2.54 1.74 6.56
C SER A 31 -2.21 3.20 6.90
N GLN A 32 -3.14 4.12 6.64
CA GLN A 32 -2.96 5.54 6.95
C GLN A 32 -2.87 5.80 8.45
N ASP A 33 -3.71 5.14 9.25
CA ASP A 33 -3.72 5.28 10.70
C ASP A 33 -2.43 4.73 11.31
N GLN A 34 -1.97 3.58 10.85
CA GLN A 34 -0.71 2.98 11.27
C GLN A 34 0.50 3.86 10.92
N THR A 35 0.53 4.42 9.72
CA THR A 35 1.58 5.37 9.33
C THR A 35 1.56 6.60 10.23
N ARG A 36 0.38 7.15 10.51
CA ARG A 36 0.21 8.30 11.39
C ARG A 36 0.67 7.99 12.82
N GLU A 37 0.37 6.82 13.34
CA GLU A 37 0.79 6.35 14.66
C GLU A 37 2.32 6.27 14.75
N LEU A 38 2.98 5.64 13.77
CA LEU A 38 4.44 5.55 13.72
C LEU A 38 5.09 6.94 13.66
N LEU A 39 4.61 7.81 12.78
CA LEU A 39 5.16 9.16 12.62
C LEU A 39 4.93 10.01 13.87
N ASN A 40 3.78 9.86 14.54
CA ASN A 40 3.50 10.55 15.78
C ASN A 40 4.42 10.06 16.93
N TRP A 41 4.66 8.75 17.01
CA TRP A 41 5.63 8.19 17.93
C TRP A 41 7.05 8.75 17.70
N LEU A 42 7.52 8.80 16.46
CA LEU A 42 8.82 9.40 16.09
C LEU A 42 8.89 10.88 16.49
N ARG A 43 7.80 11.62 16.31
CA ARG A 43 7.72 13.04 16.69
C ARG A 43 7.82 13.23 18.21
N LEU A 44 7.07 12.45 18.97
CA LEU A 44 7.00 12.58 20.43
C LEU A 44 8.27 12.10 21.12
N GLU A 45 8.81 10.95 20.71
CA GLU A 45 9.95 10.32 21.39
C GLU A 45 11.30 10.83 20.88
N LEU A 46 11.38 11.20 19.60
CA LEU A 46 12.65 11.49 18.96
C LEU A 46 12.72 12.89 18.32
N ALA A 47 11.66 13.69 18.51
CA ALA A 47 11.54 15.04 17.96
C ALA A 47 11.72 15.10 16.43
N VAL A 48 11.27 14.06 15.71
CA VAL A 48 11.33 14.01 14.25
C VAL A 48 10.14 14.78 13.67
N ASP A 49 10.36 16.05 13.31
CA ASP A 49 9.34 16.91 12.72
C ASP A 49 10.00 17.95 11.80
N PRO A 50 9.65 18.01 10.51
CA PRO A 50 8.77 17.11 9.75
C PRO A 50 9.44 15.76 9.41
N PRO A 51 8.68 14.65 9.31
CA PRO A 51 9.25 13.33 9.06
C PRO A 51 9.84 13.18 7.64
N GLY A 52 9.28 13.88 6.67
CA GLY A 52 9.67 13.80 5.26
C GLY A 52 9.17 12.52 4.56
N GLN A 53 9.17 12.54 3.24
CA GLN A 53 8.56 11.51 2.40
C GLN A 53 9.14 10.10 2.62
N ARG A 54 10.44 9.99 2.91
CA ARG A 54 11.07 8.68 3.13
C ARG A 54 10.55 7.98 4.38
N LEU A 55 10.31 8.72 5.47
CA LEU A 55 9.72 8.12 6.68
C LEU A 55 8.22 7.85 6.52
N VAL A 56 7.52 8.61 5.68
CA VAL A 56 6.13 8.29 5.31
C VAL A 56 6.08 6.96 4.54
N ALA A 57 7.04 6.70 3.67
CA ALA A 57 7.20 5.45 2.94
C ALA A 57 8.11 4.45 3.68
N PHE A 58 7.98 4.34 4.99
CA PHE A 58 8.86 3.54 5.85
C PHE A 58 8.97 2.07 5.44
N ALA A 59 7.92 1.50 4.86
CA ALA A 59 7.87 0.10 4.46
C ALA A 59 8.84 -0.23 3.30
N ASP A 60 9.27 0.79 2.53
CA ASP A 60 10.24 0.66 1.44
C ASP A 60 11.69 0.72 1.94
N LEU A 61 11.89 1.06 3.21
CA LEU A 61 13.21 1.18 3.81
C LEU A 61 13.66 -0.14 4.45
N THR A 62 14.96 -0.37 4.43
CA THR A 62 15.58 -1.35 5.34
C THR A 62 15.61 -0.79 6.76
N GLY A 63 15.77 -1.64 7.78
CA GLY A 63 15.89 -1.17 9.16
C GLY A 63 17.01 -0.15 9.36
N ASP A 64 18.18 -0.39 8.74
CA ASP A 64 19.32 0.53 8.81
C ASP A 64 19.03 1.85 8.10
N ALA A 65 18.40 1.81 6.93
CA ALA A 65 17.99 3.02 6.20
C ALA A 65 16.95 3.82 6.96
N PHE A 66 16.01 3.16 7.65
CA PHE A 66 15.03 3.79 8.52
C PHE A 66 15.71 4.52 9.69
N VAL A 67 16.62 3.85 10.40
CA VAL A 67 17.39 4.46 11.50
C VAL A 67 18.23 5.64 11.00
N ALA A 68 18.85 5.52 9.83
CA ALA A 68 19.64 6.60 9.23
C ALA A 68 18.76 7.81 8.89
N GLU A 69 17.56 7.59 8.34
CA GLU A 69 16.65 8.68 8.02
C GLU A 69 16.09 9.34 9.29
N VAL A 70 15.79 8.58 10.34
CA VAL A 70 15.41 9.12 11.65
C VAL A 70 16.50 10.03 12.19
N ARG A 71 17.78 9.57 12.17
CA ARG A 71 18.92 10.40 12.62
C ARG A 71 19.01 11.70 11.86
N LYS A 72 18.85 11.66 10.54
CA LYS A 72 18.92 12.83 9.64
C LYS A 72 17.82 13.85 9.95
N ARG A 73 16.64 13.40 10.36
CA ARG A 73 15.46 14.24 10.59
C ARG A 73 15.36 14.81 12.01
N ARG A 74 16.15 14.30 12.93
CA ARG A 74 16.20 14.85 14.28
C ARG A 74 16.81 16.25 14.29
N PRO A 75 16.40 17.12 15.21
CA PRO A 75 17.00 18.47 15.37
C PRO A 75 18.51 18.41 15.55
N LYS A 76 19.20 19.42 15.04
CA LYS A 76 20.65 19.59 15.27
C LYS A 76 20.89 19.74 16.78
N GLY A 77 21.89 19.03 17.28
CA GLY A 77 22.22 19.05 18.73
C GLY A 77 21.46 18.00 19.55
N SER A 78 20.57 17.22 18.96
CA SER A 78 19.93 16.08 19.65
C SER A 78 20.99 15.10 20.15
N PRO A 79 20.81 14.51 21.35
CA PRO A 79 21.70 13.47 21.88
C PRO A 79 21.84 12.32 20.89
N ARG A 80 23.00 11.65 20.89
CA ARG A 80 23.19 10.45 20.06
C ARG A 80 22.17 9.37 20.43
N LEU A 81 21.67 8.66 19.44
CA LEU A 81 20.82 7.48 19.68
C LEU A 81 21.64 6.43 20.43
N THR A 82 21.11 5.95 21.54
CA THR A 82 21.72 4.86 22.30
C THR A 82 21.54 3.53 21.56
N PRO A 83 22.37 2.50 21.82
CA PRO A 83 22.15 1.17 21.26
C PRO A 83 20.75 0.63 21.53
N LYS A 84 20.19 0.87 22.72
CA LYS A 84 18.82 0.51 23.10
C LYS A 84 17.80 1.16 22.17
N THR A 85 17.90 2.47 21.97
CA THR A 85 16.98 3.21 21.09
C THR A 85 17.07 2.73 19.64
N ILE A 86 18.28 2.38 19.15
CA ILE A 86 18.47 1.82 17.80
C ILE A 86 17.77 0.46 17.70
N THR A 87 17.90 -0.39 18.69
CA THR A 87 17.23 -1.69 18.75
C THR A 87 15.71 -1.53 18.74
N GLU A 88 15.17 -0.60 19.54
CA GLU A 88 13.75 -0.28 19.59
C GLU A 88 13.25 0.25 18.24
N LEU A 89 13.97 1.17 17.61
CA LEU A 89 13.65 1.68 16.27
C LEU A 89 13.59 0.56 15.22
N THR A 90 14.59 -0.32 15.21
CA THR A 90 14.64 -1.43 14.26
C THR A 90 13.52 -2.43 14.49
N ALA A 91 13.21 -2.76 15.76
CA ALA A 91 12.11 -3.66 16.11
C ALA A 91 10.75 -3.05 15.74
N THR A 92 10.54 -1.77 16.03
CA THR A 92 9.33 -1.03 15.67
C THR A 92 9.16 -1.00 14.14
N HIS A 93 10.20 -0.59 13.42
CA HIS A 93 10.18 -0.58 11.95
C HIS A 93 9.82 -1.96 11.38
N ARG A 94 10.43 -3.04 11.89
CA ARG A 94 10.12 -4.41 11.44
C ARG A 94 8.66 -4.75 11.63
N HIS A 95 8.12 -4.50 12.82
CA HIS A 95 6.72 -4.78 13.16
C HIS A 95 5.76 -4.07 12.21
N TYR A 96 5.94 -2.77 12.01
CA TYR A 96 5.09 -1.97 11.11
C TYR A 96 5.24 -2.39 9.64
N THR A 97 6.46 -2.70 9.20
CA THR A 97 6.72 -3.15 7.84
C THR A 97 6.11 -4.52 7.54
N GLU A 98 6.19 -5.46 8.48
CA GLU A 98 5.57 -6.79 8.33
C GLU A 98 4.05 -6.68 8.24
N THR A 99 3.43 -5.86 9.07
CA THR A 99 1.99 -5.59 9.03
C THR A 99 1.58 -4.96 7.70
N GLU A 100 2.34 -3.97 7.20
CA GLU A 100 2.05 -3.31 5.93
C GLU A 100 2.21 -4.24 4.73
N ARG A 101 3.22 -5.11 4.74
CA ARG A 101 3.39 -6.13 3.71
C ARG A 101 2.24 -7.14 3.69
N GLY A 102 1.78 -7.58 4.86
CA GLY A 102 0.61 -8.45 4.96
C GLY A 102 -0.65 -7.78 4.41
N ARG A 103 -0.85 -6.50 4.68
CA ARG A 103 -1.95 -5.69 4.15
C ARG A 103 -1.84 -5.53 2.63
N ALA A 104 -0.65 -5.27 2.11
CA ALA A 104 -0.42 -5.15 0.67
C ALA A 104 -0.81 -6.44 -0.09
N VAL A 105 -0.54 -7.61 0.46
CA VAL A 105 -0.98 -8.89 -0.12
C VAL A 105 -2.50 -8.99 -0.19
N GLN A 106 -3.20 -8.56 0.87
CA GLN A 106 -4.68 -8.55 0.90
C GLN A 106 -5.25 -7.55 -0.12
N VAL A 107 -4.68 -6.36 -0.22
CA VAL A 107 -5.06 -5.34 -1.22
C VAL A 107 -4.92 -5.90 -2.63
N HIS A 108 -3.78 -6.50 -2.96
CA HIS A 108 -3.56 -7.10 -4.29
C HIS A 108 -4.54 -8.23 -4.60
N ALA A 109 -4.91 -9.06 -3.62
CA ALA A 109 -5.89 -10.11 -3.81
C ALA A 109 -7.29 -9.53 -4.11
N LEU A 110 -7.70 -8.48 -3.38
CA LEU A 110 -8.98 -7.79 -3.59
C LEU A 110 -9.02 -7.05 -4.94
N GLU A 111 -7.95 -6.34 -5.31
CA GLU A 111 -7.85 -5.65 -6.60
C GLU A 111 -7.96 -6.64 -7.76
N ARG A 112 -7.26 -7.77 -7.68
CA ARG A 112 -7.36 -8.84 -8.67
C ARG A 112 -8.78 -9.38 -8.77
N ARG A 113 -9.43 -9.65 -7.63
CA ARG A 113 -10.80 -10.13 -7.61
C ARG A 113 -11.78 -9.13 -8.23
N LEU A 114 -11.65 -7.84 -7.93
CA LEU A 114 -12.46 -6.78 -8.54
C LEU A 114 -12.23 -6.69 -10.05
N SER A 115 -10.99 -6.84 -10.51
CA SER A 115 -10.67 -6.91 -11.94
C SER A 115 -11.35 -8.09 -12.62
N ASP A 116 -11.36 -9.27 -11.99
CA ASP A 116 -12.04 -10.46 -12.51
C ASP A 116 -13.56 -10.25 -12.62
N LEU A 117 -14.17 -9.58 -11.62
CA LEU A 117 -15.60 -9.23 -11.67
C LEU A 117 -15.92 -8.30 -12.84
N VAL A 118 -15.08 -7.29 -13.09
CA VAL A 118 -15.23 -6.39 -14.24
C VAL A 118 -15.13 -7.18 -15.54
N ASN A 119 -14.12 -8.05 -15.69
CA ASN A 119 -13.95 -8.88 -16.88
C ASN A 119 -15.17 -9.78 -17.12
N GLN A 120 -15.77 -10.33 -16.06
CA GLN A 120 -17.00 -11.13 -16.15
C GLN A 120 -18.19 -10.32 -16.63
N VAL A 121 -18.37 -9.09 -16.12
CA VAL A 121 -19.48 -8.20 -16.52
C VAL A 121 -19.39 -7.88 -18.00
N TYR A 122 -18.20 -7.60 -18.51
CA TYR A 122 -17.96 -7.30 -19.93
C TYR A 122 -17.78 -8.55 -20.79
N ARG A 123 -17.78 -9.75 -20.20
CA ARG A 123 -17.59 -11.04 -20.89
C ARG A 123 -16.32 -11.07 -21.76
N LEU A 124 -15.24 -10.50 -21.21
CA LEU A 124 -13.96 -10.47 -21.91
C LEU A 124 -13.38 -11.88 -22.04
N THR A 125 -12.84 -12.18 -23.21
CA THR A 125 -12.06 -13.40 -23.44
C THR A 125 -10.65 -13.26 -22.86
N ASP A 126 -9.97 -14.38 -22.63
CA ASP A 126 -8.59 -14.38 -22.14
C ASP A 126 -7.63 -13.61 -23.06
N GLU A 127 -7.89 -13.63 -24.39
CA GLU A 127 -7.12 -12.90 -25.38
C GLU A 127 -7.31 -11.38 -25.27
N GLU A 128 -8.56 -10.94 -25.04
CA GLU A 128 -8.89 -9.53 -24.82
C GLU A 128 -8.30 -9.03 -23.51
N ILE A 129 -8.36 -9.84 -22.45
CA ILE A 129 -7.74 -9.54 -21.14
C ILE A 129 -6.22 -9.40 -21.30
N ALA A 130 -5.58 -10.33 -22.01
CA ALA A 130 -4.15 -10.27 -22.29
C ALA A 130 -3.76 -9.04 -23.12
N LEU A 131 -4.62 -8.64 -24.08
CA LEU A 131 -4.42 -7.43 -24.85
C LEU A 131 -4.50 -6.17 -24.00
N LEU A 132 -5.52 -6.08 -23.13
CA LEU A 132 -5.66 -4.96 -22.18
C LEU A 132 -4.42 -4.80 -21.30
N TRP A 133 -3.89 -5.90 -20.76
CA TRP A 133 -2.69 -5.84 -19.94
C TRP A 133 -1.43 -5.43 -20.69
N ARG A 134 -1.28 -5.86 -21.95
CA ARG A 134 -0.14 -5.44 -22.81
C ARG A 134 -0.18 -3.97 -23.18
N THR A 135 -1.38 -3.40 -23.31
CA THR A 135 -1.59 -2.00 -23.70
C THR A 135 -1.81 -1.07 -22.51
N ALA A 136 -1.92 -1.62 -21.30
CA ALA A 136 -2.10 -0.84 -20.08
C ALA A 136 -0.94 0.15 -19.85
N PRO A 137 -1.23 1.39 -19.44
CA PRO A 137 -0.19 2.35 -19.10
C PRO A 137 0.72 1.83 -17.98
N PRO A 138 2.02 2.17 -17.96
CA PRO A 138 2.99 1.70 -16.95
C PRO A 138 2.63 2.02 -15.50
N ARG A 139 1.64 2.88 -15.26
CA ARG A 139 1.17 3.32 -13.95
C ARG A 139 -0.10 2.63 -13.46
N MET A 140 -0.60 1.65 -14.16
CA MET A 140 -1.71 0.86 -13.62
C MET A 140 -1.25 0.06 -12.40
N PRO A 141 -1.99 0.13 -11.26
CA PRO A 141 -1.56 -0.49 -10.00
C PRO A 141 -1.49 -2.01 -10.05
N ILE A 142 -2.16 -2.64 -11.02
CA ILE A 142 -2.16 -4.08 -11.21
C ILE A 142 -1.31 -4.41 -12.43
N GLY A 143 -0.01 -4.62 -12.24
CA GLY A 143 0.85 -5.17 -13.28
C GLY A 143 0.65 -6.67 -13.41
N TYR A 144 0.39 -7.16 -14.63
CA TYR A 144 0.52 -8.59 -14.94
C TYR A 144 2.01 -8.94 -14.83
N ARG A 145 2.42 -9.54 -13.71
CA ARG A 145 3.69 -10.23 -13.65
C ARG A 145 3.44 -11.61 -14.26
N GLU A 146 3.95 -11.81 -15.48
CA GLU A 146 4.17 -13.16 -15.97
C GLU A 146 4.94 -13.93 -14.88
N SER A 147 4.32 -14.99 -14.40
CA SER A 147 5.01 -15.96 -13.57
C SER A 147 6.06 -16.62 -14.45
N ALA A 148 7.31 -16.22 -14.28
CA ALA A 148 8.43 -16.95 -14.81
C ALA A 148 8.63 -18.22 -14.00
#